data_4e45c5847677019a3751cbef307ff3f7
#
_entry.id   4e45c5847677019a3751cbef307ff3f7
#
_cell.length_a   1.000
_cell.length_b   1.000
_cell.length_c   1.000
_cell.angle_alpha   90.00
_cell.angle_beta   90.00
_cell.angle_gamma   90.00
#
_symmetry.space_group_name_H-M   'P 1'
#
loop_
_entity.id
_entity.type
_entity.pdbx_description
1 polymer ?
#
loop_
_entity_poly.entity_id
_entity_poly.type
_entity_poly.pdbx_seq_one_letter_code
_entity_poly.pdbx_strand_id
1 'polypeptide(L)'
;MKFDTLNMPSKQRPVSWRVALFVLVIGGIFWLGASNIRVIVGNLLLQTGTLKFEEYLAPDAEREIFRLLSIISLVVNVAYVVTLASTVAFLSTMPFRLKEHGWLMMSVILFFLFVPVEVFTMYLDTKMIYLEFFTTTEREAFREIFIARVAALAGTPFIAALSYYTIIGLAIFQPMKKQDMLHET
;
A
#
# COMPACT_ATOMS: atom_id res chain seq x y z
N MET A 1 33.37 49.59 -12.22
CA MET A 1 31.92 49.38 -12.19
C MET A 1 31.72 47.98 -11.63
N LYS A 2 31.52 47.89 -10.27
CA LYS A 2 31.28 46.59 -9.60
C LYS A 2 29.79 46.25 -9.75
N PHE A 3 29.49 45.18 -10.45
CA PHE A 3 28.12 44.63 -10.43
C PHE A 3 27.94 43.91 -9.07
N ASP A 4 27.12 44.52 -8.25
CA ASP A 4 26.59 43.87 -7.04
C ASP A 4 25.79 42.63 -7.47
N THR A 5 26.31 41.47 -7.20
CA THR A 5 25.55 40.22 -7.24
C THR A 5 24.56 40.24 -6.10
N LEU A 6 23.40 40.83 -6.39
CA LEU A 6 22.25 40.87 -5.50
C LEU A 6 21.93 39.48 -4.98
N ASN A 7 22.00 39.38 -3.67
CA ASN A 7 21.41 38.33 -2.83
C ASN A 7 20.03 37.92 -3.36
N MET A 8 19.97 36.89 -4.18
CA MET A 8 18.71 36.21 -4.41
C MET A 8 18.34 35.48 -3.11
N PRO A 9 17.18 35.77 -2.53
CA PRO A 9 16.73 35.03 -1.35
C PRO A 9 16.73 33.56 -1.70
N SER A 10 17.41 32.74 -0.91
CA SER A 10 17.38 31.30 -0.98
C SER A 10 15.91 30.89 -0.90
N LYS A 11 15.34 30.48 -2.05
CA LYS A 11 13.95 30.05 -2.18
C LYS A 11 13.79 28.92 -1.15
N GLN A 12 13.19 29.22 -0.01
CA GLN A 12 12.93 28.26 1.05
C GLN A 12 12.18 27.12 0.40
N ARG A 13 12.86 26.01 0.21
CA ARG A 13 12.25 24.82 -0.42
C ARG A 13 11.07 24.41 0.46
N PRO A 14 9.86 24.32 -0.10
CA PRO A 14 8.68 24.06 0.71
C PRO A 14 8.87 22.79 1.50
N VAL A 15 8.71 22.85 2.82
CA VAL A 15 8.81 21.71 3.74
C VAL A 15 7.76 20.66 3.43
N SER A 16 6.71 21.05 2.69
CA SER A 16 5.54 20.24 2.36
C SER A 16 5.87 18.89 1.72
N TRP A 17 6.82 18.81 0.77
CA TRP A 17 7.17 17.53 0.14
C TRP A 17 7.84 16.54 1.11
N ARG A 18 8.60 17.04 2.08
CA ARG A 18 9.25 16.21 3.11
C ARG A 18 8.23 15.64 4.08
N VAL A 19 7.23 16.46 4.45
CA VAL A 19 6.11 16.01 5.28
C VAL A 19 5.29 14.97 4.53
N ALA A 20 4.97 15.22 3.25
CA ALA A 20 4.24 14.25 2.43
C ALA A 20 5.02 12.93 2.30
N LEU A 21 6.35 12.98 2.09
CA LEU A 21 7.20 11.79 2.04
C LEU A 21 7.21 11.05 3.40
N PHE A 22 7.31 11.77 4.50
CA PHE A 22 7.27 11.17 5.83
C PHE A 22 5.94 10.43 6.09
N VAL A 23 4.82 11.08 5.79
CA VAL A 23 3.49 10.47 5.93
C VAL A 23 3.33 9.26 4.98
N LEU A 24 3.85 9.37 3.75
CA LEU A 24 3.88 8.27 2.80
C LEU A 24 4.63 7.04 3.33
N VAL A 25 5.80 7.25 3.92
CA VAL A 25 6.62 6.16 4.48
C VAL A 25 5.91 5.51 5.66
N ILE A 26 5.39 6.30 6.59
CA ILE A 26 4.67 5.78 7.77
C ILE A 26 3.39 5.05 7.32
N GLY A 27 2.57 5.67 6.45
CA GLY A 27 1.37 5.04 5.90
C GLY A 27 1.68 3.72 5.19
N GLY A 28 2.73 3.70 4.38
CA GLY A 28 3.19 2.50 3.67
C GLY A 28 3.62 1.36 4.60
N ILE A 29 4.32 1.67 5.70
CA ILE A 29 4.72 0.68 6.72
C ILE A 29 3.47 0.05 7.36
N PHE A 30 2.50 0.88 7.79
CA PHE A 30 1.26 0.38 8.38
C PHE A 30 0.44 -0.43 7.38
N TRP A 31 0.29 0.07 6.16
CA TRP A 31 -0.47 -0.61 5.12
C TRP A 31 0.11 -1.98 4.76
N LEU A 32 1.40 -2.05 4.42
CA LEU A 32 2.06 -3.31 4.06
C LEU A 32 2.14 -4.26 5.25
N GLY A 33 2.46 -3.76 6.44
CA GLY A 33 2.52 -4.56 7.66
C GLY A 33 1.17 -5.19 8.00
N ALA A 34 0.10 -4.39 8.05
CA ALA A 34 -1.25 -4.88 8.31
C ALA A 34 -1.74 -5.84 7.20
N SER A 35 -1.38 -5.59 5.93
CA SER A 35 -1.71 -6.50 4.82
C SER A 35 -1.07 -7.88 4.99
N ASN A 36 0.18 -7.95 5.42
CA ASN A 36 0.84 -9.24 5.72
C ASN A 36 0.19 -9.97 6.91
N ILE A 37 -0.12 -9.23 7.99
CA ILE A 37 -0.82 -9.82 9.15
C ILE A 37 -2.18 -10.37 8.72
N ARG A 38 -2.92 -9.65 7.87
CA ARG A 38 -4.21 -10.10 7.32
C ARG A 38 -4.09 -11.41 6.56
N VAL A 39 -3.05 -11.59 5.74
CA VAL A 39 -2.80 -12.85 5.02
C VAL A 39 -2.53 -13.99 6.01
N ILE A 40 -1.70 -13.76 7.04
CA ILE A 40 -1.39 -14.77 8.06
C ILE A 40 -2.67 -15.20 8.81
N VAL A 41 -3.46 -14.22 9.27
CA VAL A 41 -4.71 -14.50 9.99
C VAL A 41 -5.75 -15.17 9.08
N GLY A 42 -5.86 -14.72 7.81
CA GLY A 42 -6.76 -15.35 6.83
C GLY A 42 -6.43 -16.81 6.54
N ASN A 43 -5.15 -17.16 6.54
CA ASN A 43 -4.72 -18.54 6.33
C ASN A 43 -5.12 -19.49 7.48
N LEU A 44 -5.45 -18.96 8.68
CA LEU A 44 -5.98 -19.77 9.76
C LEU A 44 -7.40 -20.32 9.48
N LEU A 45 -8.11 -19.71 8.54
CA LEU A 45 -9.46 -20.14 8.13
C LEU A 45 -9.43 -21.21 7.04
N LEU A 46 -8.32 -21.35 6.32
CA LEU A 46 -8.24 -22.16 5.10
C LEU A 46 -7.34 -23.37 5.30
N GLN A 47 -7.74 -24.48 4.70
CA GLN A 47 -6.89 -25.67 4.59
C GLN A 47 -5.67 -25.37 3.71
N THR A 48 -4.52 -25.80 4.14
CA THR A 48 -3.25 -25.54 3.47
C THR A 48 -3.32 -25.90 1.96
N GLY A 49 -3.05 -24.92 1.12
CA GLY A 49 -3.02 -25.10 -0.34
C GLY A 49 -4.39 -25.15 -1.03
N THR A 50 -5.48 -24.89 -0.32
CA THR A 50 -6.83 -24.88 -0.88
C THR A 50 -7.60 -23.63 -0.47
N LEU A 51 -8.71 -23.33 -1.16
CA LEU A 51 -9.66 -22.28 -0.76
C LEU A 51 -10.83 -22.86 0.06
N LYS A 52 -10.67 -24.04 0.66
CA LYS A 52 -11.68 -24.63 1.53
C LYS A 52 -11.44 -24.21 2.96
N PHE A 53 -12.53 -23.93 3.67
CA PHE A 53 -12.46 -23.63 5.10
C PHE A 53 -12.03 -24.88 5.90
N GLU A 54 -11.33 -24.62 7.01
CA GLU A 54 -10.94 -25.67 7.96
C GLU A 54 -12.18 -26.24 8.65
N GLU A 55 -12.43 -27.55 8.50
CA GLU A 55 -13.64 -28.20 9.01
C GLU A 55 -13.62 -28.36 10.54
N TYR A 56 -12.42 -28.42 11.13
CA TYR A 56 -12.23 -28.64 12.57
C TYR A 56 -12.24 -27.36 13.39
N LEU A 57 -12.42 -26.20 12.75
CA LEU A 57 -12.44 -24.94 13.46
C LEU A 57 -13.77 -24.75 14.19
N ALA A 58 -13.70 -24.59 15.52
CA ALA A 58 -14.89 -24.33 16.33
C ALA A 58 -15.59 -23.04 15.84
N PRO A 59 -16.95 -23.03 15.80
CA PRO A 59 -17.70 -21.87 15.30
C PRO A 59 -17.37 -20.54 16.01
N ASP A 60 -17.10 -20.60 17.30
CA ASP A 60 -16.73 -19.41 18.10
C ASP A 60 -15.33 -18.90 17.72
N ALA A 61 -14.37 -19.80 17.50
CA ALA A 61 -13.03 -19.42 17.07
C ALA A 61 -13.05 -18.80 15.65
N GLU A 62 -13.85 -19.37 14.74
CA GLU A 62 -14.03 -18.80 13.40
C GLU A 62 -14.59 -17.39 13.46
N ARG A 63 -15.58 -17.14 14.31
CA ARG A 63 -16.19 -15.81 14.50
C ARG A 63 -15.18 -14.80 15.02
N GLU A 64 -14.35 -15.17 15.98
CA GLU A 64 -13.29 -14.28 16.47
C GLU A 64 -12.26 -13.94 15.38
N ILE A 65 -11.94 -14.91 14.52
CA ILE A 65 -11.05 -14.66 13.38
C ILE A 65 -11.72 -13.71 12.36
N PHE A 66 -13.02 -13.83 12.08
CA PHE A 66 -13.76 -12.92 11.20
C PHE A 66 -13.71 -11.50 11.74
N ARG A 67 -13.96 -11.33 13.04
CA ARG A 67 -13.88 -10.04 13.71
C ARG A 67 -12.47 -9.44 13.60
N LEU A 68 -11.43 -10.24 13.86
CA LEU A 68 -10.05 -9.81 13.75
C LEU A 68 -9.69 -9.41 12.32
N LEU A 69 -10.11 -10.18 11.31
CA LEU A 69 -9.92 -9.87 9.90
C LEU A 69 -10.59 -8.55 9.51
N SER A 70 -11.80 -8.29 10.02
CA SER A 70 -12.53 -7.05 9.76
C SER A 70 -11.81 -5.84 10.36
N ILE A 71 -11.27 -5.96 11.58
CA ILE A 71 -10.47 -4.90 12.21
C ILE A 71 -9.19 -4.65 11.43
N ILE A 72 -8.46 -5.70 11.06
CA ILE A 72 -7.22 -5.57 10.27
C ILE A 72 -7.52 -4.94 8.90
N SER A 73 -8.61 -5.35 8.24
CA SER A 73 -9.04 -4.78 6.96
C SER A 73 -9.37 -3.29 7.08
N LEU A 74 -9.96 -2.86 8.18
CA LEU A 74 -10.19 -1.43 8.44
C LEU A 74 -8.86 -0.66 8.52
N VAL A 75 -7.87 -1.21 9.25
CA VAL A 75 -6.53 -0.60 9.35
C VAL A 75 -5.85 -0.53 7.98
N VAL A 76 -5.92 -1.62 7.20
CA VAL A 76 -5.36 -1.69 5.83
C VAL A 76 -5.99 -0.62 4.94
N ASN A 77 -7.32 -0.51 4.93
CA ASN A 77 -8.03 0.45 4.10
C ASN A 77 -7.67 1.89 4.45
N VAL A 78 -7.68 2.25 5.74
CA VAL A 78 -7.30 3.60 6.20
C VAL A 78 -5.84 3.90 5.86
N ALA A 79 -4.92 2.97 6.15
CA ALA A 79 -3.50 3.14 5.86
C ALA A 79 -3.23 3.27 4.35
N TYR A 80 -3.95 2.53 3.50
CA TYR A 80 -3.84 2.65 2.06
C TYR A 80 -4.31 4.02 1.55
N VAL A 81 -5.45 4.50 2.02
CA VAL A 81 -5.97 5.84 1.64
C VAL A 81 -4.96 6.93 2.03
N VAL A 82 -4.38 6.86 3.24
CA VAL A 82 -3.33 7.78 3.68
C VAL A 82 -2.10 7.69 2.77
N THR A 83 -1.67 6.48 2.43
CA THR A 83 -0.52 6.23 1.54
C THR A 83 -0.78 6.79 0.14
N LEU A 84 -1.95 6.55 -0.44
CA LEU A 84 -2.33 7.06 -1.75
C LEU A 84 -2.40 8.59 -1.77
N ALA A 85 -3.07 9.19 -0.79
CA ALA A 85 -3.16 10.65 -0.67
C ALA A 85 -1.78 11.30 -0.50
N SER A 86 -0.92 10.69 0.33
CA SER A 86 0.45 11.17 0.56
C SER A 86 1.32 11.02 -0.68
N THR A 87 1.14 9.95 -1.47
CA THR A 87 1.83 9.75 -2.75
C THR A 87 1.47 10.87 -3.72
N VAL A 88 0.19 11.19 -3.87
CA VAL A 88 -0.28 12.29 -4.73
C VAL A 88 0.27 13.63 -4.23
N ALA A 89 0.20 13.90 -2.92
CA ALA A 89 0.74 15.11 -2.32
C ALA A 89 2.25 15.24 -2.52
N PHE A 90 3.01 14.14 -2.35
CA PHE A 90 4.44 14.11 -2.59
C PHE A 90 4.77 14.43 -4.04
N LEU A 91 4.11 13.78 -5.00
CA LEU A 91 4.33 14.01 -6.43
C LEU A 91 3.98 15.44 -6.87
N SER A 92 2.97 16.05 -6.25
CA SER A 92 2.53 17.41 -6.55
C SER A 92 3.46 18.49 -5.98
N THR A 93 4.19 18.18 -4.89
CA THR A 93 5.00 19.16 -4.15
C THR A 93 6.50 18.95 -4.30
N MET A 94 6.94 17.83 -4.87
CA MET A 94 8.37 17.54 -5.03
C MET A 94 9.04 18.56 -5.98
N PRO A 95 10.29 18.98 -5.66
CA PRO A 95 10.99 20.03 -6.41
C PRO A 95 11.77 19.51 -7.64
N PHE A 96 11.79 18.20 -7.87
CA PHE A 96 12.56 17.56 -8.94
C PHE A 96 11.65 16.89 -9.96
N ARG A 97 12.16 16.73 -11.19
CA ARG A 97 11.40 16.15 -12.29
C ARG A 97 11.51 14.63 -12.29
N LEU A 98 10.37 13.92 -12.37
CA LEU A 98 10.31 12.46 -12.46
C LEU A 98 11.21 11.89 -13.57
N LYS A 99 11.28 12.58 -14.72
CA LYS A 99 12.07 12.14 -15.88
C LYS A 99 13.58 12.11 -15.62
N GLU A 100 14.07 12.83 -14.63
CA GLU A 100 15.47 12.88 -14.24
C GLU A 100 15.85 11.74 -13.28
N HIS A 101 14.84 11.10 -12.66
CA HIS A 101 15.01 10.04 -11.68
C HIS A 101 14.27 8.77 -12.12
N GLY A 102 14.89 7.97 -12.98
CA GLY A 102 14.28 6.78 -13.58
C GLY A 102 13.71 5.80 -12.55
N TRP A 103 14.40 5.58 -11.41
CA TRP A 103 13.93 4.73 -10.34
C TRP A 103 12.61 5.24 -9.71
N LEU A 104 12.47 6.57 -9.56
CA LEU A 104 11.25 7.16 -9.01
C LEU A 104 10.09 7.06 -10.01
N MET A 105 10.38 7.28 -11.30
CA MET A 105 9.38 7.12 -12.35
C MET A 105 8.85 5.68 -12.40
N MET A 106 9.73 4.68 -12.32
CA MET A 106 9.32 3.27 -12.27
C MET A 106 8.49 2.97 -11.03
N SER A 107 8.89 3.51 -9.87
CA SER A 107 8.14 3.36 -8.61
C SER A 107 6.72 3.92 -8.72
N VAL A 108 6.58 5.10 -9.33
CA VAL A 108 5.28 5.74 -9.56
C VAL A 108 4.41 4.90 -10.51
N ILE A 109 4.98 4.42 -11.62
CA ILE A 109 4.25 3.56 -12.57
C ILE A 109 3.76 2.29 -11.86
N LEU A 110 4.63 1.59 -11.13
CA LEU A 110 4.26 0.37 -10.39
C LEU A 110 3.18 0.64 -9.36
N PHE A 111 3.28 1.74 -8.61
CA PHE A 111 2.29 2.09 -7.60
C PHE A 111 0.90 2.31 -8.24
N PHE A 112 0.81 3.18 -9.24
CA PHE A 112 -0.47 3.52 -9.84
C PHE A 112 -1.07 2.40 -10.70
N LEU A 113 -0.24 1.49 -11.25
CA LEU A 113 -0.70 0.32 -11.99
C LEU A 113 -1.60 -0.58 -11.14
N PHE A 114 -1.31 -0.71 -9.85
CA PHE A 114 -2.05 -1.59 -8.94
C PHE A 114 -3.13 -0.87 -8.12
N VAL A 115 -3.29 0.45 -8.24
CA VAL A 115 -4.40 1.17 -7.57
C VAL A 115 -5.77 0.56 -7.87
N PRO A 116 -6.14 0.20 -9.12
CA PRO A 116 -7.43 -0.43 -9.38
C PRO A 116 -7.63 -1.76 -8.63
N VAL A 117 -6.57 -2.55 -8.48
CA VAL A 117 -6.59 -3.82 -7.73
C VAL A 117 -6.88 -3.56 -6.26
N GLU A 118 -6.18 -2.59 -5.66
CA GLU A 118 -6.37 -2.22 -4.25
C GLU A 118 -7.78 -1.64 -4.01
N VAL A 119 -8.28 -0.79 -4.89
CA VAL A 119 -9.64 -0.24 -4.78
C VAL A 119 -10.68 -1.37 -4.82
N PHE A 120 -10.51 -2.36 -5.69
CA PHE A 120 -11.40 -3.50 -5.76
C PHE A 120 -11.34 -4.37 -4.48
N THR A 121 -10.15 -4.65 -3.98
CA THR A 121 -10.01 -5.40 -2.72
C THR A 121 -10.54 -4.63 -1.52
N MET A 122 -10.35 -3.30 -1.46
CA MET A 122 -10.95 -2.43 -0.44
C MET A 122 -12.47 -2.47 -0.45
N TYR A 123 -13.09 -2.56 -1.63
CA TYR A 123 -14.54 -2.72 -1.74
C TYR A 123 -15.02 -4.02 -1.08
N LEU A 124 -14.33 -5.14 -1.29
CA LEU A 124 -14.65 -6.42 -0.66
C LEU A 124 -14.37 -6.38 0.86
N ASP A 125 -13.25 -5.78 1.25
CA ASP A 125 -12.89 -5.57 2.66
C ASP A 125 -13.97 -4.72 3.38
N THR A 126 -14.48 -3.68 2.73
CA THR A 126 -15.56 -2.85 3.28
C THR A 126 -16.87 -3.63 3.47
N LYS A 127 -17.17 -4.56 2.55
CA LYS A 127 -18.32 -5.46 2.72
C LYS A 127 -18.14 -6.39 3.92
N MET A 128 -16.96 -6.98 4.13
CA MET A 128 -16.68 -7.80 5.32
C MET A 128 -16.82 -7.01 6.61
N ILE A 129 -16.29 -5.78 6.65
CA ILE A 129 -16.42 -4.86 7.78
C ILE A 129 -17.91 -4.56 8.06
N TYR A 130 -18.69 -4.26 7.01
CA TYR A 130 -20.10 -3.98 7.14
C TYR A 130 -20.88 -5.18 7.70
N LEU A 131 -20.64 -6.38 7.19
CA LEU A 131 -21.26 -7.61 7.71
C LEU A 131 -20.94 -7.82 9.19
N GLU A 132 -19.69 -7.66 9.58
CA GLU A 132 -19.27 -7.95 10.96
C GLU A 132 -19.83 -6.94 11.98
N PHE A 133 -19.86 -5.64 11.65
CA PHE A 133 -20.16 -4.60 12.64
C PHE A 133 -21.58 -4.05 12.56
N PHE A 134 -22.27 -4.21 11.43
CA PHE A 134 -23.57 -3.54 11.19
C PHE A 134 -24.70 -4.52 10.87
N THR A 135 -24.41 -5.82 10.72
CA THR A 135 -25.40 -6.83 10.40
C THR A 135 -25.33 -7.98 11.42
N THR A 136 -26.44 -8.67 11.66
CA THR A 136 -26.41 -9.96 12.35
C THR A 136 -25.72 -10.95 11.41
N THR A 137 -24.45 -11.24 11.70
CA THR A 137 -23.54 -11.90 10.77
C THR A 137 -24.03 -13.28 10.39
N GLU A 138 -24.45 -13.43 9.14
CA GLU A 138 -24.63 -14.73 8.53
C GLU A 138 -23.23 -15.27 8.18
N ARG A 139 -22.82 -16.32 8.85
CA ARG A 139 -21.52 -16.98 8.69
C ARG A 139 -21.19 -17.26 7.22
N GLU A 140 -22.16 -17.75 6.46
CA GLU A 140 -21.96 -18.09 5.03
C GLU A 140 -21.71 -16.84 4.18
N ALA A 141 -22.42 -15.74 4.43
CA ALA A 141 -22.21 -14.49 3.69
C ALA A 141 -20.79 -13.93 3.89
N PHE A 142 -20.24 -14.04 5.11
CA PHE A 142 -18.86 -13.63 5.36
C PHE A 142 -17.86 -14.55 4.64
N ARG A 143 -18.08 -15.86 4.68
CA ARG A 143 -17.25 -16.86 3.98
C ARG A 143 -17.20 -16.60 2.48
N GLU A 144 -18.36 -16.36 1.85
CA GLU A 144 -18.44 -16.06 0.41
C GLU A 144 -17.62 -14.81 0.05
N ILE A 145 -17.76 -13.72 0.80
CA ILE A 145 -17.01 -12.50 0.52
C ILE A 145 -15.52 -12.70 0.79
N PHE A 146 -15.16 -13.42 1.85
CA PHE A 146 -13.77 -13.74 2.14
C PHE A 146 -13.11 -14.55 1.02
N ILE A 147 -13.77 -15.62 0.53
CA ILE A 147 -13.29 -16.39 -0.62
C ILE A 147 -13.22 -15.53 -1.89
N ALA A 148 -14.26 -14.74 -2.17
CA ALA A 148 -14.24 -13.81 -3.30
C ALA A 148 -13.05 -12.85 -3.23
N ARG A 149 -12.70 -12.38 -2.02
CA ARG A 149 -11.55 -11.50 -1.80
C ARG A 149 -10.22 -12.23 -1.98
N VAL A 150 -10.06 -13.45 -1.46
CA VAL A 150 -8.81 -14.23 -1.60
C VAL A 150 -8.61 -14.68 -3.04
N ALA A 151 -9.69 -15.09 -3.71
CA ALA A 151 -9.68 -15.48 -5.13
C ALA A 151 -9.68 -14.28 -6.09
N ALA A 152 -9.81 -13.05 -5.57
CA ALA A 152 -9.94 -11.85 -6.38
C ALA A 152 -8.83 -11.74 -7.42
N LEU A 153 -9.24 -11.51 -8.66
CA LEU A 153 -8.33 -11.23 -9.76
C LEU A 153 -7.23 -12.30 -9.96
N ALA A 154 -7.55 -13.57 -9.67
CA ALA A 154 -6.66 -14.71 -9.91
C ALA A 154 -5.23 -14.53 -9.32
N GLY A 155 -5.12 -14.01 -8.10
CA GLY A 155 -3.83 -13.80 -7.43
C GLY A 155 -3.13 -12.48 -7.73
N THR A 156 -3.74 -11.59 -8.52
CA THR A 156 -3.18 -10.25 -8.79
C THR A 156 -2.85 -9.44 -7.51
N PRO A 157 -3.60 -9.53 -6.40
CA PRO A 157 -3.19 -8.87 -5.14
C PRO A 157 -1.83 -9.32 -4.61
N PHE A 158 -1.44 -10.57 -4.86
CA PHE A 158 -0.10 -11.05 -4.52
C PHE A 158 0.98 -10.41 -5.39
N ILE A 159 0.72 -10.29 -6.70
CA ILE A 159 1.62 -9.60 -7.64
C ILE A 159 1.74 -8.12 -7.28
N ALA A 160 0.63 -7.48 -6.89
CA ALA A 160 0.61 -6.11 -6.39
C ALA A 160 1.53 -5.95 -5.17
N ALA A 161 1.41 -6.84 -4.17
CA ALA A 161 2.27 -6.82 -2.99
C ALA A 161 3.76 -6.94 -3.35
N LEU A 162 4.14 -7.85 -4.25
CA LEU A 162 5.51 -7.98 -4.73
C LEU A 162 5.99 -6.71 -5.43
N SER A 163 5.13 -6.05 -6.21
CA SER A 163 5.45 -4.79 -6.87
C SER A 163 5.71 -3.67 -5.87
N TYR A 164 4.97 -3.62 -4.77
CA TYR A 164 5.21 -2.64 -3.71
C TYR A 164 6.54 -2.89 -2.97
N TYR A 165 6.93 -4.15 -2.74
CA TYR A 165 8.27 -4.45 -2.23
C TYR A 165 9.36 -4.09 -3.24
N THR A 166 9.10 -4.25 -4.53
CA THR A 166 10.02 -3.79 -5.59
C THR A 166 10.21 -2.26 -5.55
N ILE A 167 9.15 -1.48 -5.25
CA ILE A 167 9.27 -0.02 -5.08
C ILE A 167 10.23 0.33 -3.95
N ILE A 168 10.18 -0.39 -2.83
CA ILE A 168 11.12 -0.21 -1.72
C ILE A 168 12.57 -0.48 -2.20
N GLY A 169 12.76 -1.58 -2.93
CA GLY A 169 14.06 -1.89 -3.53
C GLY A 169 14.56 -0.80 -4.47
N LEU A 170 13.68 -0.29 -5.36
CA LEU A 170 14.02 0.82 -6.26
C LEU A 170 14.41 2.08 -5.51
N ALA A 171 13.75 2.39 -4.40
CA ALA A 171 14.05 3.55 -3.56
C ALA A 171 15.40 3.43 -2.84
N ILE A 172 15.78 2.21 -2.41
CA ILE A 172 17.04 1.94 -1.70
C ILE A 172 18.22 1.94 -2.68
N PHE A 173 18.12 1.15 -3.75
CA PHE A 173 19.25 0.94 -4.67
C PHE A 173 19.35 2.01 -5.75
N GLN A 174 18.28 2.77 -6.01
CA GLN A 174 18.25 3.85 -7.01
C GLN A 174 18.89 3.47 -8.35
N PRO A 175 18.57 2.32 -8.96
CA PRO A 175 19.10 1.96 -10.26
C PRO A 175 18.74 3.08 -11.25
N MET A 176 19.54 3.29 -12.28
CA MET A 176 19.35 4.36 -13.29
C MET A 176 19.52 5.80 -12.74
N LYS A 177 20.12 5.99 -11.58
CA LYS A 177 20.63 7.29 -11.20
C LYS A 177 21.75 7.65 -12.17
N LYS A 178 21.64 8.80 -12.86
CA LYS A 178 22.78 9.32 -13.64
C LYS A 178 23.96 9.46 -12.70
N GLN A 179 25.00 8.67 -12.92
CA GLN A 179 26.31 8.96 -12.33
C GLN A 179 26.75 10.25 -12.99
N ASP A 180 26.75 11.35 -12.25
CA ASP A 180 27.54 12.51 -12.62
C ASP A 180 28.97 11.97 -12.72
N MET A 181 29.46 11.84 -13.95
CA MET A 181 30.83 11.39 -14.20
C MET A 181 31.74 12.40 -13.50
N LEU A 182 32.31 11.94 -12.40
CA LEU A 182 33.53 12.54 -11.83
C LEU A 182 34.65 12.28 -12.85
N HIS A 183 34.66 13.07 -13.90
CA HIS A 183 35.79 13.29 -14.75
C HIS A 183 36.20 14.75 -14.59
N GLU A 184 36.85 15.03 -13.46
CA GLU A 184 37.86 16.07 -13.40
C GLU A 184 39.11 15.41 -12.85
N THR A 185 39.95 14.96 -13.77
CA THR A 185 41.37 14.77 -13.55
C THR A 185 42.07 16.10 -13.79
#